data_1bec6bfe1f32ddfadf910c2cd0550a07
#
_entry.id   1bec6bfe1f32ddfadf910c2cd0550a07
#
_cell.length_a   1.000
_cell.length_b   1.000
_cell.length_c   1.000
_cell.angle_alpha   90.00
_cell.angle_beta   90.00
_cell.angle_gamma   90.00
#
_symmetry.space_group_name_H-M   'P 1'
#
loop_
_entity.id
_entity.type
_entity.pdbx_description
1 polymer ?
#
loop_
_entity_poly.entity_id
_entity_poly.type
_entity_poly.pdbx_seq_one_letter_code
_entity_poly.pdbx_strand_id
1 'polypeptide(L)'
;MDKLFVAAIKEETVGLDYFKHIGVGKINAAYNTLKLIQIYKPKIIVNYGTAGAINTKLKGIVECTKFYQRDMDVRGLDFKLGETPFDKAKEIIISDSGYSCGTGDSFVNQKIEMEVDVVDMEAYAIAKVCMLENIEFKCFKYISDNADENANNDWNTNLALGAEAFAKMINKNFNFND
;
A
#
# COMPACT_ATOMS: atom_id res chain seq x y z
N MET A 1 15.62 14.59 -5.40
CA MET A 1 15.38 13.95 -4.07
C MET A 1 15.57 12.46 -4.25
N ASP A 2 16.36 11.79 -3.39
CA ASP A 2 16.59 10.36 -3.63
C ASP A 2 15.41 9.50 -3.16
N LYS A 3 14.83 9.82 -2.01
CA LYS A 3 13.70 9.08 -1.41
C LYS A 3 12.49 9.99 -1.23
N LEU A 4 11.31 9.54 -1.61
CA LEU A 4 10.04 10.22 -1.38
C LEU A 4 9.10 9.32 -0.58
N PHE A 5 8.65 9.80 0.57
CA PHE A 5 7.73 9.08 1.43
C PHE A 5 6.28 9.50 1.14
N VAL A 6 5.41 8.52 0.95
CA VAL A 6 3.99 8.74 0.67
C VAL A 6 3.09 7.91 1.57
N ALA A 7 1.98 8.50 1.99
CA ALA A 7 0.89 7.84 2.72
C ALA A 7 -0.45 8.32 2.19
N ALA A 8 -1.53 7.62 2.47
CA ALA A 8 -2.85 8.03 2.00
C ALA A 8 -3.32 9.30 2.72
N ILE A 9 -3.29 9.34 4.03
CA ILE A 9 -3.82 10.41 4.85
C ILE A 9 -2.84 10.85 5.94
N LYS A 10 -3.07 12.06 6.46
CA LYS A 10 -2.21 12.66 7.50
C LYS A 10 -2.30 11.91 8.82
N GLU A 11 -3.45 11.35 9.12
CA GLU A 11 -3.73 10.62 10.35
C GLU A 11 -2.84 9.37 10.51
N GLU A 12 -2.41 8.76 9.40
CA GLU A 12 -1.49 7.62 9.40
C GLU A 12 -0.03 8.01 9.73
N THR A 13 0.31 9.29 9.64
CA THR A 13 1.69 9.77 9.71
C THR A 13 1.87 10.89 10.73
N VAL A 14 1.09 10.87 11.81
CA VAL A 14 1.17 11.87 12.88
C VAL A 14 2.60 11.92 13.45
N GLY A 15 3.21 13.10 13.46
CA GLY A 15 4.60 13.30 13.90
C GLY A 15 5.67 12.97 12.85
N LEU A 16 5.29 12.68 11.61
CA LEU A 16 6.18 12.35 10.49
C LEU A 16 6.03 13.38 9.36
N ASP A 17 6.59 14.58 9.54
CA ASP A 17 6.35 15.74 8.64
C ASP A 17 6.95 15.60 7.23
N TYR A 18 7.79 14.58 7.00
CA TYR A 18 8.42 14.33 5.69
C TYR A 18 7.53 13.58 4.69
N PHE A 19 6.35 13.13 5.10
CA PHE A 19 5.41 12.44 4.23
C PHE A 19 4.65 13.40 3.31
N LYS A 20 4.36 12.93 2.08
CA LYS A 20 3.39 13.52 1.17
C LYS A 20 2.12 12.68 1.16
N HIS A 21 0.97 13.32 1.32
CA HIS A 21 -0.32 12.64 1.37
C HIS A 21 -0.95 12.61 -0.02
N ILE A 22 -1.30 11.42 -0.47
CA ILE A 22 -1.76 11.15 -1.84
C ILE A 22 -3.27 10.95 -1.95
N GLY A 23 -3.99 10.89 -0.80
CA GLY A 23 -5.42 10.66 -0.75
C GLY A 23 -5.79 9.18 -0.78
N VAL A 24 -7.02 8.89 -0.36
CA VAL A 24 -7.56 7.54 -0.27
C VAL A 24 -8.04 7.05 -1.64
N GLY A 25 -7.81 5.77 -1.91
CA GLY A 25 -8.29 5.07 -3.09
C GLY A 25 -7.36 5.13 -4.29
N LYS A 26 -7.55 4.20 -5.22
CA LYS A 26 -6.65 3.95 -6.35
C LYS A 26 -6.46 5.17 -7.26
N ILE A 27 -7.52 5.92 -7.54
CA ILE A 27 -7.47 7.07 -8.45
C ILE A 27 -6.62 8.19 -7.83
N ASN A 28 -6.87 8.55 -6.56
CA ASN A 28 -6.10 9.56 -5.85
C ASN A 28 -4.63 9.17 -5.73
N ALA A 29 -4.38 7.91 -5.34
CA ALA A 29 -3.05 7.36 -5.21
C ALA A 29 -2.28 7.42 -6.54
N ALA A 30 -2.88 6.97 -7.65
CA ALA A 30 -2.23 6.99 -8.96
C ALA A 30 -1.91 8.42 -9.42
N TYR A 31 -2.93 9.31 -9.41
CA TYR A 31 -2.77 10.69 -9.89
C TYR A 31 -1.73 11.47 -9.07
N ASN A 32 -1.85 11.43 -7.74
CA ASN A 32 -0.96 12.21 -6.89
C ASN A 32 0.46 11.63 -6.85
N THR A 33 0.64 10.31 -6.92
CA THR A 33 1.96 9.69 -7.05
C THR A 33 2.65 10.15 -8.32
N LEU A 34 1.97 10.10 -9.48
CA LEU A 34 2.53 10.58 -10.74
C LEU A 34 2.92 12.07 -10.66
N LYS A 35 2.04 12.90 -10.10
CA LYS A 35 2.31 14.33 -9.92
C LYS A 35 3.55 14.57 -9.03
N LEU A 36 3.69 13.82 -7.95
CA LEU A 36 4.84 13.91 -7.05
C LEU A 36 6.13 13.46 -7.74
N ILE A 37 6.09 12.39 -8.56
CA ILE A 37 7.23 11.96 -9.38
C ILE A 37 7.69 13.06 -10.31
N GLN A 38 6.75 13.72 -11.01
CA GLN A 38 7.06 14.82 -11.94
C GLN A 38 7.70 16.02 -11.24
N ILE A 39 7.25 16.34 -10.02
CA ILE A 39 7.76 17.48 -9.24
C ILE A 39 9.12 17.17 -8.61
N TYR A 40 9.25 16.02 -7.92
CA TYR A 40 10.40 15.73 -7.07
C TYR A 40 11.46 14.85 -7.73
N LYS A 41 11.10 14.14 -8.81
CA LYS A 41 11.97 13.21 -9.56
C LYS A 41 12.74 12.25 -8.63
N PRO A 42 12.03 11.53 -7.74
CA PRO A 42 12.67 10.64 -6.78
C PRO A 42 13.26 9.42 -7.49
N LYS A 43 14.29 8.80 -6.90
CA LYS A 43 14.77 7.49 -7.34
C LYS A 43 13.93 6.35 -6.76
N ILE A 44 13.38 6.57 -5.56
CA ILE A 44 12.58 5.59 -4.85
C ILE A 44 11.37 6.26 -4.19
N ILE A 45 10.21 5.59 -4.26
CA ILE A 45 9.04 5.90 -3.45
C ILE A 45 8.90 4.87 -2.35
N VAL A 46 8.74 5.36 -1.12
CA VAL A 46 8.46 4.55 0.06
C VAL A 46 7.03 4.83 0.50
N ASN A 47 6.14 3.87 0.30
CA ASN A 47 4.77 3.94 0.81
C ASN A 47 4.70 3.35 2.21
N TYR A 48 4.08 4.08 3.11
CA TYR A 48 3.60 3.60 4.39
C TYR A 48 2.10 3.85 4.50
N GLY A 49 1.40 2.97 5.20
CA GLY A 49 0.00 3.10 5.51
C GLY A 49 -0.48 1.92 6.36
N THR A 50 -1.75 1.95 6.73
CA THR A 50 -2.41 0.84 7.43
C THR A 50 -2.92 -0.21 6.45
N ALA A 51 -3.13 -1.43 6.93
CA ALA A 51 -3.74 -2.52 6.17
C ALA A 51 -4.48 -3.48 7.10
N GLY A 52 -5.58 -4.04 6.59
CA GLY A 52 -6.28 -5.15 7.22
C GLY A 52 -5.58 -6.48 6.92
N ALA A 53 -5.39 -7.33 7.92
CA ALA A 53 -4.79 -8.65 7.74
C ALA A 53 -5.84 -9.69 7.32
N ILE A 54 -5.64 -10.31 6.16
CA ILE A 54 -6.32 -11.56 5.78
C ILE A 54 -5.58 -12.75 6.41
N ASN A 55 -4.26 -12.70 6.40
CA ASN A 55 -3.41 -13.61 7.18
C ASN A 55 -3.35 -13.13 8.63
N THR A 56 -4.22 -13.66 9.48
CA THR A 56 -4.40 -13.26 10.89
C THR A 56 -3.18 -13.48 11.80
N LYS A 57 -2.13 -14.14 11.29
CA LYS A 57 -0.86 -14.29 12.01
C LYS A 57 0.02 -13.04 11.92
N LEU A 58 -0.28 -12.13 10.97
CA LEU A 58 0.49 -10.91 10.76
C LEU A 58 0.14 -9.87 11.83
N LYS A 59 1.18 -9.18 12.32
CA LYS A 59 1.06 -8.08 13.29
C LYS A 59 2.21 -7.09 13.10
N GLY A 60 1.98 -5.85 13.53
CA GLY A 60 2.98 -4.79 13.41
C GLY A 60 3.23 -4.37 11.98
N ILE A 61 4.46 -4.02 11.64
CA ILE A 61 4.82 -3.59 10.28
C ILE A 61 5.28 -4.78 9.45
N VAL A 62 4.71 -4.89 8.25
CA VAL A 62 5.06 -5.89 7.24
C VAL A 62 5.51 -5.20 5.96
N GLU A 63 6.47 -5.76 5.26
CA GLU A 63 6.87 -5.32 3.92
C GLU A 63 6.06 -6.08 2.87
N CYS A 64 5.35 -5.34 2.01
CA CYS A 64 4.61 -5.88 0.89
C CYS A 64 5.43 -5.74 -0.38
N THR A 65 5.54 -6.82 -1.14
CA THR A 65 6.33 -6.89 -2.39
C THR A 65 5.56 -7.45 -3.57
N LYS A 66 4.32 -7.89 -3.34
CA LYS A 66 3.40 -8.43 -4.36
C LYS A 66 2.09 -7.69 -4.28
N PHE A 67 1.65 -7.10 -5.38
CA PHE A 67 0.51 -6.21 -5.42
C PHE A 67 -0.51 -6.67 -6.44
N TYR A 68 -1.77 -6.76 -6.01
CA TYR A 68 -2.92 -7.21 -6.77
C TYR A 68 -4.05 -6.20 -6.71
N GLN A 69 -4.78 -6.01 -7.81
CA GLN A 69 -5.98 -5.18 -7.85
C GLN A 69 -7.20 -6.05 -7.51
N ARG A 70 -7.52 -6.23 -6.22
CA ARG A 70 -8.50 -7.22 -5.74
C ARG A 70 -9.95 -7.01 -6.21
N ASP A 71 -10.29 -5.79 -6.60
CA ASP A 71 -11.64 -5.41 -7.04
C ASP A 71 -11.78 -5.25 -8.56
N MET A 72 -10.76 -5.61 -9.33
CA MET A 72 -10.86 -5.72 -10.78
C MET A 72 -11.48 -7.07 -11.11
N ASP A 73 -12.79 -7.06 -11.37
CA ASP A 73 -13.54 -8.27 -11.70
C ASP A 73 -14.16 -8.16 -13.10
N VAL A 74 -13.51 -8.78 -14.04
CA VAL A 74 -13.94 -8.88 -15.43
C VAL A 74 -13.98 -10.34 -15.90
N ARG A 75 -14.29 -11.26 -14.98
CA ARG A 75 -14.39 -12.70 -15.26
C ARG A 75 -15.44 -13.03 -16.31
N GLY A 76 -16.45 -12.16 -16.48
CA GLY A 76 -17.40 -12.27 -17.59
C GLY A 76 -16.79 -12.11 -19.00
N LEU A 77 -15.52 -11.69 -19.08
CA LEU A 77 -14.74 -11.59 -20.32
C LEU A 77 -13.57 -12.60 -20.35
N ASP A 78 -13.66 -13.68 -19.60
CA ASP A 78 -12.66 -14.77 -19.49
C ASP A 78 -11.29 -14.33 -18.89
N PHE A 79 -11.25 -13.25 -18.12
CA PHE A 79 -10.08 -12.85 -17.34
C PHE A 79 -10.19 -13.37 -15.91
N LYS A 80 -9.05 -13.48 -15.21
CA LYS A 80 -9.03 -13.84 -13.77
C LYS A 80 -9.37 -12.63 -12.90
N LEU A 81 -9.86 -12.89 -11.69
CA LEU A 81 -10.03 -11.85 -10.68
C LEU A 81 -8.69 -11.12 -10.44
N GLY A 82 -8.72 -9.79 -10.46
CA GLY A 82 -7.53 -8.94 -10.31
C GLY A 82 -6.76 -8.67 -11.61
N GLU A 83 -7.13 -9.34 -12.71
CA GLU A 83 -6.48 -9.19 -14.00
C GLU A 83 -7.10 -8.02 -14.78
N THR A 84 -6.30 -7.01 -15.11
CA THR A 84 -6.73 -5.90 -15.96
C THR A 84 -6.67 -6.34 -17.44
N PRO A 85 -7.78 -6.28 -18.18
CA PRO A 85 -7.80 -6.65 -19.60
C PRO A 85 -6.77 -5.89 -20.41
N PHE A 86 -6.08 -6.62 -21.30
CA PHE A 86 -5.08 -6.07 -22.23
C PHE A 86 -3.89 -5.35 -21.59
N ASP A 87 -3.79 -5.37 -20.26
CA ASP A 87 -2.61 -4.87 -19.56
C ASP A 87 -1.46 -5.88 -19.65
N LYS A 88 -0.22 -5.38 -19.80
CA LYS A 88 0.97 -6.23 -19.81
C LYS A 88 1.27 -6.78 -18.42
N ALA A 89 0.94 -6.04 -17.37
CA ALA A 89 1.16 -6.44 -15.98
C ALA A 89 -0.18 -6.88 -15.36
N LYS A 90 -0.32 -8.18 -15.15
CA LYS A 90 -1.48 -8.78 -14.47
C LYS A 90 -1.40 -8.57 -12.95
N GLU A 91 -0.19 -8.59 -12.43
CA GLU A 91 0.20 -8.42 -11.05
C GLU A 91 1.54 -7.66 -11.01
N ILE A 92 1.89 -7.08 -9.90
CA ILE A 92 3.16 -6.38 -9.74
C ILE A 92 3.95 -7.10 -8.64
N ILE A 93 5.01 -7.80 -9.04
CA ILE A 93 5.90 -8.53 -8.13
C ILE A 93 7.27 -7.85 -8.15
N ILE A 94 7.66 -7.28 -7.02
CA ILE A 94 8.97 -6.65 -6.83
C ILE A 94 9.99 -7.67 -6.34
N SER A 95 9.56 -8.59 -5.47
CA SER A 95 10.39 -9.64 -4.90
C SER A 95 9.54 -10.86 -4.54
N ASP A 96 10.16 -12.05 -4.56
CA ASP A 96 9.53 -13.28 -4.08
C ASP A 96 9.42 -13.35 -2.55
N SER A 97 10.29 -12.62 -1.84
CA SER A 97 10.19 -12.40 -0.40
C SER A 97 9.18 -11.28 -0.09
N GLY A 98 8.62 -11.29 1.12
CA GLY A 98 7.62 -10.31 1.56
C GLY A 98 6.18 -10.76 1.28
N TYR A 99 5.23 -9.93 1.68
CA TYR A 99 3.81 -10.27 1.71
C TYR A 99 3.06 -9.74 0.49
N SER A 100 1.90 -10.34 0.23
CA SER A 100 0.98 -9.92 -0.83
C SER A 100 -0.04 -8.92 -0.31
N CYS A 101 -0.31 -7.87 -1.10
CA CYS A 101 -1.28 -6.83 -0.79
C CYS A 101 -2.36 -6.76 -1.89
N GLY A 102 -3.61 -6.95 -1.49
CA GLY A 102 -4.78 -6.78 -2.36
C GLY A 102 -5.40 -5.40 -2.22
N THR A 103 -5.21 -4.55 -3.22
CA THR A 103 -5.73 -3.18 -3.23
C THR A 103 -7.10 -3.08 -3.87
N GLY A 104 -8.02 -2.32 -3.28
CA GLY A 104 -9.34 -2.03 -3.85
C GLY A 104 -10.02 -0.83 -3.22
N ASP A 105 -10.98 -0.22 -3.92
CA ASP A 105 -11.66 1.02 -3.50
C ASP A 105 -12.84 0.76 -2.53
N SER A 106 -12.71 -0.26 -1.67
CA SER A 106 -13.66 -0.53 -0.60
C SER A 106 -12.94 -0.93 0.68
N PHE A 107 -13.44 -0.46 1.81
CA PHE A 107 -12.97 -0.91 3.12
C PHE A 107 -13.42 -2.37 3.34
N VAL A 108 -12.48 -3.24 3.71
CA VAL A 108 -12.76 -4.67 3.88
C VAL A 108 -13.14 -4.95 5.32
N ASN A 109 -14.37 -5.40 5.53
CA ASN A 109 -14.94 -5.81 6.81
C ASN A 109 -15.63 -7.18 6.74
N GLN A 110 -15.36 -7.92 5.67
CA GLN A 110 -15.89 -9.26 5.45
C GLN A 110 -14.93 -10.07 4.58
N LYS A 111 -15.15 -11.37 4.51
CA LYS A 111 -14.31 -12.26 3.70
C LYS A 111 -14.27 -11.82 2.25
N ILE A 112 -13.06 -11.74 1.70
CA ILE A 112 -12.81 -11.50 0.27
C ILE A 112 -12.48 -12.81 -0.45
N GLU A 113 -12.66 -12.81 -1.77
CA GLU A 113 -12.41 -13.98 -2.62
C GLU A 113 -10.94 -14.16 -2.96
N MET A 114 -10.20 -13.04 -3.11
CA MET A 114 -8.79 -13.08 -3.50
C MET A 114 -7.90 -13.55 -2.35
N GLU A 115 -7.00 -14.49 -2.62
CA GLU A 115 -5.99 -14.96 -1.68
C GLU A 115 -4.81 -14.00 -1.63
N VAL A 116 -4.77 -13.17 -0.59
CA VAL A 116 -3.68 -12.22 -0.28
C VAL A 116 -3.42 -12.19 1.22
N ASP A 117 -2.25 -11.71 1.63
CA ASP A 117 -1.90 -11.62 3.05
C ASP A 117 -2.54 -10.41 3.73
N VAL A 118 -2.58 -9.26 3.04
CA VAL A 118 -3.15 -8.01 3.57
C VAL A 118 -3.99 -7.31 2.51
N VAL A 119 -4.85 -6.39 2.96
CA VAL A 119 -5.69 -5.55 2.09
C VAL A 119 -5.52 -4.07 2.42
N ASP A 120 -5.52 -3.25 1.37
CA ASP A 120 -5.48 -1.80 1.45
C ASP A 120 -6.31 -1.14 0.34
N MET A 121 -6.14 0.17 0.17
CA MET A 121 -6.86 0.92 -0.85
C MET A 121 -5.95 1.66 -1.86
N GLU A 122 -4.61 1.59 -1.77
CA GLU A 122 -3.70 2.42 -2.58
C GLU A 122 -2.49 1.68 -3.19
N ALA A 123 -1.93 0.69 -2.50
CA ALA A 123 -0.58 0.16 -2.78
C ALA A 123 -0.40 -0.32 -4.22
N TYR A 124 -1.38 -1.03 -4.80
CA TYR A 124 -1.31 -1.45 -6.20
C TYR A 124 -1.20 -0.25 -7.15
N ALA A 125 -1.99 0.81 -6.90
CA ALA A 125 -1.98 1.99 -7.76
C ALA A 125 -0.63 2.72 -7.71
N ILE A 126 -0.04 2.85 -6.53
CA ILE A 126 1.29 3.43 -6.35
C ILE A 126 2.35 2.56 -7.05
N ALA A 127 2.33 1.25 -6.81
CA ALA A 127 3.25 0.28 -7.42
C ALA A 127 3.16 0.32 -8.95
N LYS A 128 1.93 0.42 -9.51
CA LYS A 128 1.68 0.52 -10.95
C LYS A 128 2.30 1.78 -11.55
N VAL A 129 2.11 2.93 -10.92
CA VAL A 129 2.71 4.19 -11.36
C VAL A 129 4.23 4.11 -11.29
N CYS A 130 4.80 3.63 -10.19
CA CYS A 130 6.25 3.46 -10.03
C CYS A 130 6.84 2.54 -11.11
N MET A 131 6.16 1.43 -11.41
CA MET A 131 6.57 0.51 -12.48
C MET A 131 6.57 1.19 -13.85
N LEU A 132 5.53 1.95 -14.18
CA LEU A 132 5.40 2.65 -15.47
C LEU A 132 6.42 3.78 -15.62
N GLU A 133 6.77 4.45 -14.53
CA GLU A 133 7.73 5.56 -14.48
C GLU A 133 9.17 5.09 -14.21
N ASN A 134 9.39 3.76 -14.06
CA ASN A 134 10.70 3.17 -13.75
C ASN A 134 11.34 3.72 -12.47
N ILE A 135 10.52 3.85 -11.42
CA ILE A 135 10.90 4.29 -10.07
C ILE A 135 10.92 3.09 -9.13
N GLU A 136 11.95 2.98 -8.30
CA GLU A 136 11.99 1.94 -7.26
C GLU A 136 10.84 2.14 -6.27
N PHE A 137 10.19 1.04 -5.84
CA PHE A 137 9.06 1.10 -4.92
C PHE A 137 9.29 0.19 -3.71
N LYS A 138 9.05 0.74 -2.51
CA LYS A 138 8.96 -0.02 -1.25
C LYS A 138 7.64 0.27 -0.57
N CYS A 139 7.03 -0.77 -0.01
CA CYS A 139 5.73 -0.66 0.64
C CYS A 139 5.75 -1.33 2.01
N PHE A 140 5.46 -0.55 3.04
CA PHE A 140 5.35 -1.01 4.41
C PHE A 140 3.93 -0.77 4.91
N LYS A 141 3.31 -1.81 5.46
CA LYS A 141 1.95 -1.74 6.00
C LYS A 141 1.96 -2.09 7.49
N TYR A 142 1.31 -1.24 8.28
CA TYR A 142 1.00 -1.55 9.67
C TYR A 142 -0.33 -2.29 9.73
N ILE A 143 -0.34 -3.46 10.35
CA ILE A 143 -1.57 -4.23 10.53
C ILE A 143 -2.43 -3.54 11.59
N SER A 144 -3.47 -2.88 11.15
CA SER A 144 -4.40 -2.13 12.01
C SER A 144 -5.58 -2.97 12.49
N ASP A 145 -5.99 -3.97 11.69
CA ASP A 145 -7.18 -4.77 11.89
C ASP A 145 -7.07 -6.13 11.18
N ASN A 146 -8.07 -6.99 11.38
CA ASN A 146 -8.13 -8.32 10.77
C ASN A 146 -9.08 -8.40 9.55
N ALA A 147 -9.43 -7.28 8.95
CA ALA A 147 -10.34 -7.17 7.82
C ALA A 147 -11.68 -7.91 8.07
N ASP A 148 -12.19 -7.85 9.29
CA ASP A 148 -13.42 -8.48 9.76
C ASP A 148 -14.46 -7.43 10.21
N GLU A 149 -15.55 -7.86 10.81
CA GLU A 149 -16.64 -6.99 11.27
C GLU A 149 -16.20 -5.91 12.29
N ASN A 150 -15.09 -6.13 12.99
CA ASN A 150 -14.52 -5.18 13.96
C ASN A 150 -13.50 -4.22 13.34
N ALA A 151 -13.12 -4.42 12.08
CA ALA A 151 -12.04 -3.71 11.40
C ALA A 151 -12.10 -2.18 11.54
N ASN A 152 -13.30 -1.60 11.48
CA ASN A 152 -13.45 -0.14 11.60
C ASN A 152 -13.05 0.39 12.99
N ASN A 153 -13.42 -0.31 14.06
CA ASN A 153 -13.07 0.07 15.43
C ASN A 153 -11.58 -0.14 15.69
N ASP A 154 -11.04 -1.26 15.23
CA ASP A 154 -9.64 -1.64 15.39
C ASP A 154 -8.74 -0.65 14.64
N TRP A 155 -9.09 -0.30 13.40
CA TRP A 155 -8.37 0.69 12.59
C TRP A 155 -8.27 2.04 13.32
N ASN A 156 -9.40 2.59 13.81
CA ASN A 156 -9.41 3.87 14.53
C ASN A 156 -8.54 3.83 15.80
N THR A 157 -8.53 2.71 16.51
CA THR A 157 -7.77 2.54 17.74
C THR A 157 -6.25 2.42 17.48
N ASN A 158 -5.88 1.74 16.40
CA ASN A 158 -4.50 1.36 16.11
C ASN A 158 -3.75 2.34 15.20
N LEU A 159 -4.44 3.32 14.61
CA LEU A 159 -3.87 4.25 13.64
C LEU A 159 -2.61 4.98 14.13
N ALA A 160 -2.64 5.53 15.33
CA ALA A 160 -1.50 6.26 15.90
C ALA A 160 -0.32 5.34 16.27
N LEU A 161 -0.60 4.10 16.67
CA LEU A 161 0.44 3.11 17.00
C LEU A 161 1.28 2.74 15.77
N GLY A 162 0.67 2.75 14.61
CA GLY A 162 1.35 2.47 13.34
C GLY A 162 2.40 3.51 12.99
N ALA A 163 2.10 4.81 13.15
CA ALA A 163 3.04 5.90 12.88
C ALA A 163 4.30 5.80 13.76
N GLU A 164 4.12 5.52 15.06
CA GLU A 164 5.23 5.32 16.00
C GLU A 164 6.10 4.11 15.64
N ALA A 165 5.45 2.99 15.30
CA ALA A 165 6.14 1.76 14.88
C ALA A 165 6.95 1.98 13.61
N PHE A 166 6.39 2.71 12.62
CA PHE A 166 7.08 3.05 11.38
C PHE A 166 8.28 3.95 11.63
N ALA A 167 8.13 5.00 12.45
CA ALA A 167 9.24 5.89 12.82
C ALA A 167 10.43 5.11 13.42
N LYS A 168 10.15 4.16 14.31
CA LYS A 168 11.18 3.29 14.90
C LYS A 168 11.87 2.40 13.85
N MET A 169 11.10 1.84 12.91
CA MET A 169 11.62 1.00 11.84
C MET A 169 12.52 1.78 10.89
N ILE A 170 12.07 2.96 10.45
CA ILE A 170 12.81 3.81 9.51
C ILE A 170 14.13 4.27 10.12
N ASN A 171 14.13 4.75 11.37
CA ASN A 171 15.33 5.18 12.07
C ASN A 171 16.38 4.07 12.21
N LYS A 172 15.93 2.81 12.22
CA LYS A 172 16.83 1.64 12.30
C LYS A 172 17.38 1.20 10.95
N ASN A 173 16.57 1.30 9.89
CA ASN A 173 16.86 0.66 8.59
C ASN A 173 17.23 1.66 7.49
N PHE A 174 16.91 2.94 7.66
CA PHE A 174 17.16 4.00 6.69
C PHE A 174 17.88 5.14 7.41
N ASN A 175 19.19 5.26 7.22
CA ASN A 175 19.90 6.46 7.65
C ASN A 175 19.35 7.67 6.90
N PHE A 176 18.71 8.62 7.60
CA PHE A 176 18.23 9.88 7.02
C PHE A 176 19.36 10.88 6.70
N ASN A 177 20.62 10.51 6.96
CA ASN A 177 21.78 11.37 6.79
C ASN A 177 22.56 11.19 5.47
N ASP A 178 22.00 10.42 4.52
CA ASP A 178 22.59 10.23 3.18
C ASP A 178 21.74 10.88 2.09
#